data_056189453f8046209b3591e12f45068c
#
_entry.id   056189453f8046209b3591e12f45068c
#
_cell.length_a   1.000
_cell.length_b   1.000
_cell.length_c   1.000
_cell.angle_alpha   90.00
_cell.angle_beta   90.00
_cell.angle_gamma   90.00
#
_symmetry.space_group_name_H-M   'P 1'
#
loop_
_entity.id
_entity.type
_entity.pdbx_description
1 polymer ?
#
loop_
_entity_poly.entity_id
_entity_poly.type
_entity_poly.pdbx_seq_one_letter_code
_entity_poly.pdbx_strand_id
1 'polypeptide(L)'
;MSIPKIHLTMPLALGALAVWLGLSMGGRWLESAGYALPGAAVTGRIGLSWALAALFALALLLASSRPREAGLSAPQPWKTVWLASPPLLYALLMLLLAWAGGWPQPRVLLIVACNAALVAVSEELMFRAILLQGMLDRYAVWPAVLMSSALFGLAHTANGLATGDVSGALWQAVAATLQGVGYAAIRLRTRSIWPMVLVHGLWDYALVTATLPHPAEDGASILPYIALLAVLPLCLYGVYLLRPSQRAVIYQLQR
;
A
#
# COMPACT_ATOMS: atom_id res chain seq x y z
N MET A 1 -27.75 -4.09 23.26
CA MET A 1 -27.72 -2.90 22.37
C MET A 1 -26.74 -3.17 21.25
N SER A 2 -27.18 -3.27 20.00
CA SER A 2 -26.28 -3.39 18.85
C SER A 2 -25.67 -2.01 18.60
N ILE A 3 -24.34 -1.92 18.57
CA ILE A 3 -23.63 -0.70 18.18
C ILE A 3 -24.07 -0.33 16.76
N PRO A 4 -24.49 0.92 16.50
CA PRO A 4 -24.85 1.35 15.15
C PRO A 4 -23.66 1.20 14.22
N LYS A 5 -23.85 0.47 13.13
CA LYS A 5 -22.78 0.23 12.17
C LYS A 5 -22.63 1.42 11.23
N ILE A 6 -21.39 1.77 10.94
CA ILE A 6 -21.01 2.91 10.11
C ILE A 6 -21.08 2.52 8.63
N HIS A 7 -21.72 3.33 7.79
CA HIS A 7 -21.67 3.16 6.35
C HIS A 7 -20.46 3.92 5.77
N LEU A 8 -19.60 3.23 5.01
CA LEU A 8 -18.40 3.82 4.40
C LEU A 8 -18.78 4.67 3.18
N THR A 9 -19.13 5.93 3.43
CA THR A 9 -19.37 6.93 2.40
C THR A 9 -18.07 7.62 1.96
N MET A 10 -18.06 8.24 0.80
CA MET A 10 -16.90 9.00 0.32
C MET A 10 -16.44 10.10 1.30
N PRO A 11 -17.30 10.96 1.87
CA PRO A 11 -16.85 11.97 2.84
C PRO A 11 -16.22 11.35 4.09
N LEU A 12 -16.79 10.25 4.59
CA LEU A 12 -16.21 9.54 5.72
C LEU A 12 -14.83 8.96 5.40
N ALA A 13 -14.69 8.36 4.20
CA ALA A 13 -13.42 7.79 3.76
C ALA A 13 -12.32 8.84 3.60
N LEU A 14 -12.68 10.04 3.10
CA LEU A 14 -11.75 11.17 3.01
C LEU A 14 -11.39 11.73 4.39
N GLY A 15 -12.34 11.84 5.31
CA GLY A 15 -12.08 12.21 6.70
C GLY A 15 -11.17 11.19 7.40
N ALA A 16 -11.42 9.89 7.17
CA ALA A 16 -10.56 8.81 7.68
C ALA A 16 -9.15 8.88 7.10
N LEU A 17 -8.99 9.21 5.81
CA LEU A 17 -7.69 9.42 5.19
C LEU A 17 -6.92 10.58 5.86
N ALA A 18 -7.58 11.69 6.18
CA ALA A 18 -6.94 12.81 6.86
C ALA A 18 -6.42 12.41 8.26
N VAL A 19 -7.22 11.67 9.04
CA VAL A 19 -6.80 11.15 10.35
C VAL A 19 -5.65 10.15 10.17
N TRP A 20 -5.74 9.24 9.21
CA TRP A 20 -4.71 8.26 8.92
C TRP A 20 -3.38 8.92 8.53
N LEU A 21 -3.40 9.97 7.69
CA LEU A 21 -2.22 10.76 7.35
C LEU A 21 -1.60 11.42 8.59
N GLY A 22 -2.42 11.96 9.49
CA GLY A 22 -1.95 12.53 10.76
C GLY A 22 -1.26 11.47 11.63
N LEU A 23 -1.83 10.27 11.76
CA LEU A 23 -1.26 9.18 12.54
C LEU A 23 0.02 8.61 11.92
N SER A 24 0.00 8.34 10.59
CA SER A 24 1.14 7.72 9.90
C SER A 24 2.27 8.70 9.64
N MET A 25 2.01 9.84 8.99
CA MET A 25 3.05 10.80 8.61
C MET A 25 3.46 11.70 9.77
N GLY A 26 2.50 12.26 10.50
CA GLY A 26 2.76 13.07 11.69
C GLY A 26 3.41 12.26 12.81
N GLY A 27 2.93 11.04 13.04
CA GLY A 27 3.53 10.10 13.99
C GLY A 27 4.97 9.76 13.62
N ARG A 28 5.26 9.44 12.35
CA ARG A 28 6.63 9.18 11.86
C ARG A 28 7.55 10.39 12.05
N TRP A 29 7.06 11.58 11.78
CA TRP A 29 7.83 12.81 12.00
C TRP A 29 8.23 12.95 13.48
N LEU A 30 7.31 12.71 14.41
CA LEU A 30 7.60 12.71 15.85
C LEU A 30 8.57 11.57 16.24
N GLU A 31 8.39 10.38 15.68
CA GLU A 31 9.27 9.24 15.93
C GLU A 31 10.67 9.41 15.35
N SER A 32 10.83 10.13 14.24
CA SER A 32 12.14 10.41 13.63
C SER A 32 12.89 11.54 14.34
N ALA A 33 12.25 12.29 15.23
CA ALA A 33 12.92 13.30 16.05
C ALA A 33 14.02 12.65 16.89
N GLY A 34 15.27 13.05 16.66
CA GLY A 34 16.45 12.46 17.31
C GLY A 34 17.24 11.47 16.46
N TYR A 35 16.81 11.14 15.24
CA TYR A 35 17.62 10.39 14.28
C TYR A 35 18.25 11.34 13.25
N ALA A 36 19.56 11.17 13.02
CA ALA A 36 20.30 11.99 12.05
C ALA A 36 19.88 11.72 10.60
N LEU A 37 19.34 10.52 10.31
CA LEU A 37 18.91 10.11 8.97
C LEU A 37 17.54 9.42 9.03
N PRO A 38 16.59 9.75 8.13
CA PRO A 38 15.26 9.13 8.07
C PRO A 38 15.29 7.59 7.94
N GLY A 39 16.27 7.05 7.19
CA GLY A 39 16.46 5.60 7.04
C GLY A 39 16.79 4.88 8.35
N ALA A 40 17.47 5.53 9.28
CA ALA A 40 17.80 4.94 10.58
C ALA A 40 16.55 4.68 11.44
N ALA A 41 15.48 5.44 11.27
CA ALA A 41 14.22 5.21 11.97
C ALA A 41 13.54 3.91 11.51
N VAL A 42 13.64 3.57 10.21
CA VAL A 42 13.01 2.35 9.65
C VAL A 42 13.75 1.08 10.03
N THR A 43 15.07 1.18 10.23
CA THR A 43 15.96 0.04 10.53
C THR A 43 16.28 -0.11 12.02
N GLY A 44 16.11 0.96 12.80
CA GLY A 44 16.48 1.01 14.22
C GLY A 44 15.42 0.50 15.17
N ARG A 45 14.13 0.66 14.84
CA ARG A 45 12.99 0.28 15.68
C ARG A 45 11.72 -0.01 14.88
N ILE A 46 10.75 -0.67 15.53
CA ILE A 46 9.41 -0.84 14.98
C ILE A 46 8.65 0.48 15.11
N GLY A 47 8.07 0.96 14.00
CA GLY A 47 7.30 2.22 13.92
C GLY A 47 5.93 2.08 14.58
N LEU A 48 5.73 2.75 15.71
CA LEU A 48 4.46 2.76 16.43
C LEU A 48 3.37 3.50 15.63
N SER A 49 3.74 4.54 14.90
CA SER A 49 2.85 5.32 14.04
C SER A 49 2.12 4.44 13.01
N TRP A 50 2.82 3.50 12.38
CA TRP A 50 2.20 2.55 11.44
C TRP A 50 1.26 1.57 12.13
N ALA A 51 1.62 1.11 13.32
CA ALA A 51 0.73 0.25 14.12
C ALA A 51 -0.56 1.00 14.52
N LEU A 52 -0.45 2.25 14.95
CA LEU A 52 -1.62 3.08 15.31
C LEU A 52 -2.50 3.37 14.08
N ALA A 53 -1.89 3.70 12.94
CA ALA A 53 -2.61 3.92 11.69
C ALA A 53 -3.33 2.64 11.21
N ALA A 54 -2.68 1.47 11.33
CA ALA A 54 -3.29 0.17 11.01
C ALA A 54 -4.46 -0.15 11.95
N LEU A 55 -4.29 0.05 13.26
CA LEU A 55 -5.34 -0.18 14.25
C LEU A 55 -6.53 0.76 14.04
N PHE A 56 -6.30 2.03 13.74
CA PHE A 56 -7.36 2.98 13.40
C PHE A 56 -8.16 2.50 12.18
N ALA A 57 -7.48 2.16 11.08
CA ALA A 57 -8.14 1.70 9.86
C ALA A 57 -8.91 0.39 10.09
N LEU A 58 -8.34 -0.55 10.85
CA LEU A 58 -8.99 -1.81 11.20
C LEU A 58 -10.23 -1.57 12.07
N ALA A 59 -10.13 -0.72 13.09
CA ALA A 59 -11.26 -0.40 13.98
C ALA A 59 -12.42 0.22 13.20
N LEU A 60 -12.13 1.15 12.28
CA LEU A 60 -13.15 1.75 11.42
C LEU A 60 -13.83 0.72 10.52
N LEU A 61 -13.05 -0.21 9.93
CA LEU A 61 -13.60 -1.28 9.10
C LEU A 61 -14.46 -2.27 9.89
N LEU A 62 -14.04 -2.65 11.09
CA LEU A 62 -14.82 -3.54 11.95
C LEU A 62 -16.13 -2.88 12.43
N ALA A 63 -16.11 -1.56 12.64
CA ALA A 63 -17.30 -0.76 12.93
C ALA A 63 -18.20 -0.54 11.71
N SER A 64 -17.73 -0.82 10.49
CA SER A 64 -18.50 -0.61 9.27
C SER A 64 -19.64 -1.64 9.14
N SER A 65 -20.68 -1.26 8.39
CA SER A 65 -21.84 -2.13 8.11
C SER A 65 -21.50 -3.30 7.19
N ARG A 66 -20.45 -3.15 6.34
CA ARG A 66 -20.09 -4.09 5.27
C ARG A 66 -18.58 -4.39 5.20
N PRO A 67 -17.95 -4.88 6.27
CA PRO A 67 -16.50 -5.09 6.29
C PRO A 67 -16.02 -6.14 5.26
N ARG A 68 -16.89 -7.11 4.91
CA ARG A 68 -16.59 -8.12 3.89
C ARG A 68 -16.53 -7.52 2.49
N GLU A 69 -17.45 -6.60 2.16
CA GLU A 69 -17.44 -5.90 0.87
C GLU A 69 -16.22 -4.98 0.75
N ALA A 70 -15.74 -4.44 1.87
CA ALA A 70 -14.51 -3.68 1.93
C ALA A 70 -13.23 -4.54 1.77
N GLY A 71 -13.36 -5.86 1.68
CA GLY A 71 -12.25 -6.77 1.34
C GLY A 71 -11.54 -7.43 2.51
N LEU A 72 -12.11 -7.43 3.72
CA LEU A 72 -11.52 -8.14 4.87
C LEU A 72 -11.64 -9.66 4.80
N SER A 73 -12.46 -10.18 3.88
CA SER A 73 -12.60 -11.63 3.68
C SER A 73 -11.41 -12.22 2.93
N ALA A 74 -11.23 -13.53 3.05
CA ALA A 74 -10.37 -14.29 2.15
C ALA A 74 -10.81 -14.14 0.69
N PRO A 75 -9.91 -14.36 -0.30
CA PRO A 75 -10.24 -14.28 -1.72
C PRO A 75 -11.44 -15.16 -2.12
N GLN A 76 -12.34 -14.60 -2.93
CA GLN A 76 -13.56 -15.27 -3.37
C GLN A 76 -13.83 -15.01 -4.87
N PRO A 77 -13.90 -16.09 -5.72
CA PRO A 77 -13.52 -17.48 -5.40
C PRO A 77 -12.04 -17.61 -5.03
N TRP A 78 -11.68 -18.59 -4.22
CA TRP A 78 -10.28 -18.80 -3.78
C TRP A 78 -9.27 -18.79 -4.93
N LYS A 79 -9.61 -19.39 -6.08
CA LYS A 79 -8.75 -19.42 -7.27
C LYS A 79 -8.31 -18.03 -7.76
N THR A 80 -9.00 -16.97 -7.38
CA THR A 80 -8.63 -15.59 -7.76
C THR A 80 -7.35 -15.11 -7.08
N VAL A 81 -6.85 -15.79 -6.05
CA VAL A 81 -5.57 -15.49 -5.40
C VAL A 81 -4.43 -15.48 -6.42
N TRP A 82 -4.50 -16.32 -7.47
CA TRP A 82 -3.50 -16.39 -8.55
C TRP A 82 -3.39 -15.10 -9.36
N LEU A 83 -4.35 -14.20 -9.28
CA LEU A 83 -4.24 -12.86 -9.88
C LEU A 83 -3.15 -12.00 -9.23
N ALA A 84 -2.70 -12.35 -8.04
CA ALA A 84 -1.58 -11.70 -7.39
C ALA A 84 -0.20 -12.25 -7.79
N SER A 85 -0.14 -13.31 -8.61
CA SER A 85 1.14 -13.93 -9.00
C SER A 85 2.08 -13.01 -9.80
N PRO A 86 1.62 -12.13 -10.74
CA PRO A 86 2.56 -11.24 -11.42
C PRO A 86 3.26 -10.26 -10.47
N PRO A 87 2.58 -9.48 -9.63
CA PRO A 87 3.27 -8.60 -8.68
C PRO A 87 4.06 -9.38 -7.62
N LEU A 88 3.63 -10.57 -7.22
CA LEU A 88 4.40 -11.44 -6.33
C LEU A 88 5.73 -11.84 -6.96
N LEU A 89 5.74 -12.17 -8.25
CA LEU A 89 6.98 -12.50 -8.98
C LEU A 89 7.97 -11.32 -8.95
N TYR A 90 7.51 -10.08 -9.15
CA TYR A 90 8.36 -8.89 -9.05
C TYR A 90 8.93 -8.71 -7.65
N ALA A 91 8.12 -8.91 -6.62
CA ALA A 91 8.58 -8.83 -5.23
C ALA A 91 9.63 -9.91 -4.93
N LEU A 92 9.46 -11.13 -5.42
CA LEU A 92 10.43 -12.22 -5.27
C LEU A 92 11.72 -11.96 -6.05
N LEU A 93 11.65 -11.39 -7.25
CA LEU A 93 12.85 -10.98 -8.00
C LEU A 93 13.63 -9.88 -7.28
N MET A 94 12.95 -8.90 -6.70
CA MET A 94 13.59 -7.87 -5.87
C MET A 94 14.23 -8.48 -4.63
N LEU A 95 13.59 -9.45 -3.99
CA LEU A 95 14.14 -10.16 -2.85
C LEU A 95 15.40 -10.97 -3.23
N LEU A 96 15.41 -11.56 -4.42
CA LEU A 96 16.59 -12.24 -4.97
C LEU A 96 17.75 -11.25 -5.20
N LEU A 97 17.46 -10.05 -5.72
CA LEU A 97 18.47 -9.00 -5.87
C LEU A 97 19.02 -8.54 -4.52
N ALA A 98 18.14 -8.35 -3.52
CA ALA A 98 18.56 -8.05 -2.15
C ALA A 98 19.48 -9.13 -1.57
N TRP A 99 19.13 -10.40 -1.81
CA TRP A 99 19.97 -11.53 -1.38
C TRP A 99 21.34 -11.54 -2.07
N ALA A 100 21.37 -11.29 -3.38
CA ALA A 100 22.62 -11.25 -4.15
C ALA A 100 23.53 -10.08 -3.73
N GLY A 101 22.97 -8.96 -3.26
CA GLY A 101 23.70 -7.81 -2.72
C GLY A 101 24.24 -8.01 -1.29
N GLY A 102 23.83 -9.08 -0.64
CA GLY A 102 24.21 -9.40 0.76
C GLY A 102 23.11 -8.99 1.76
N TRP A 103 22.92 -9.85 2.77
CA TRP A 103 21.92 -9.59 3.81
C TRP A 103 22.45 -8.67 4.89
N PRO A 104 21.65 -7.68 5.34
CA PRO A 104 21.91 -6.94 6.58
C PRO A 104 21.89 -7.87 7.80
N GLN A 105 22.29 -7.31 8.96
CA GLN A 105 22.22 -8.06 10.21
C GLN A 105 20.81 -8.59 10.49
N PRO A 106 20.64 -9.80 11.07
CA PRO A 106 19.33 -10.43 11.34
C PRO A 106 18.34 -9.53 12.11
N ARG A 107 18.84 -8.74 13.07
CA ARG A 107 18.03 -7.78 13.82
C ARG A 107 17.41 -6.72 12.90
N VAL A 108 18.20 -6.20 11.95
CA VAL A 108 17.74 -5.20 10.99
C VAL A 108 16.69 -5.81 10.06
N LEU A 109 16.93 -7.02 9.54
CA LEU A 109 15.97 -7.75 8.72
C LEU A 109 14.64 -7.95 9.44
N LEU A 110 14.64 -8.31 10.71
CA LEU A 110 13.43 -8.48 11.50
C LEU A 110 12.67 -7.14 11.67
N ILE A 111 13.36 -6.05 12.00
CA ILE A 111 12.75 -4.73 12.16
C ILE A 111 12.13 -4.27 10.84
N VAL A 112 12.86 -4.40 9.72
CA VAL A 112 12.36 -4.03 8.39
C VAL A 112 11.16 -4.89 8.00
N ALA A 113 11.17 -6.20 8.28
CA ALA A 113 10.04 -7.08 8.01
C ALA A 113 8.79 -6.67 8.81
N CYS A 114 8.94 -6.37 10.10
CA CYS A 114 7.85 -5.88 10.94
C CYS A 114 7.29 -4.54 10.41
N ASN A 115 8.17 -3.60 10.08
CA ASN A 115 7.77 -2.30 9.55
C ASN A 115 7.08 -2.41 8.19
N ALA A 116 7.63 -3.19 7.26
CA ALA A 116 7.01 -3.44 5.96
C ALA A 116 5.62 -4.09 6.09
N ALA A 117 5.47 -5.04 7.01
CA ALA A 117 4.17 -5.65 7.29
C ALA A 117 3.16 -4.64 7.86
N LEU A 118 3.57 -3.78 8.81
CA LEU A 118 2.71 -2.75 9.40
C LEU A 118 2.30 -1.70 8.36
N VAL A 119 3.24 -1.25 7.52
CA VAL A 119 2.96 -0.32 6.40
C VAL A 119 1.94 -0.95 5.45
N ALA A 120 2.22 -2.17 4.97
CA ALA A 120 1.34 -2.85 4.02
C ALA A 120 -0.07 -3.06 4.58
N VAL A 121 -0.21 -3.52 5.84
CA VAL A 121 -1.51 -3.66 6.49
C VAL A 121 -2.21 -2.30 6.60
N SER A 122 -1.51 -1.28 7.10
CA SER A 122 -2.04 0.06 7.31
C SER A 122 -2.55 0.68 6.00
N GLU A 123 -1.74 0.62 4.94
CA GLU A 123 -2.03 1.24 3.66
C GLU A 123 -3.10 0.47 2.87
N GLU A 124 -3.08 -0.86 2.85
CA GLU A 124 -4.10 -1.64 2.15
C GLU A 124 -5.47 -1.52 2.85
N LEU A 125 -5.52 -1.47 4.19
CA LEU A 125 -6.74 -1.17 4.93
C LEU A 125 -7.27 0.23 4.58
N MET A 126 -6.40 1.25 4.53
CA MET A 126 -6.84 2.62 4.25
C MET A 126 -7.23 2.80 2.78
N PHE A 127 -6.38 2.43 1.84
CA PHE A 127 -6.58 2.78 0.42
C PHE A 127 -7.45 1.77 -0.34
N ARG A 128 -7.34 0.45 -0.07
CA ARG A 128 -8.06 -0.60 -0.82
C ARG A 128 -9.32 -1.08 -0.12
N ALA A 129 -9.41 -0.94 1.20
CA ALA A 129 -10.63 -1.27 1.92
C ALA A 129 -11.50 -0.03 2.18
N ILE A 130 -11.00 1.02 2.85
CA ILE A 130 -11.81 2.17 3.26
C ILE A 130 -12.03 3.13 2.08
N LEU A 131 -10.95 3.66 1.52
CA LEU A 131 -11.03 4.74 0.52
C LEU A 131 -11.66 4.26 -0.79
N LEU A 132 -11.19 3.14 -1.33
CA LEU A 132 -11.77 2.57 -2.55
C LEU A 132 -13.25 2.23 -2.37
N GLN A 133 -13.64 1.65 -1.22
CA GLN A 133 -15.05 1.33 -0.94
C GLN A 133 -15.91 2.60 -0.82
N GLY A 134 -15.40 3.64 -0.13
CA GLY A 134 -16.11 4.93 -0.05
C GLY A 134 -16.23 5.63 -1.41
N MET A 135 -15.26 5.48 -2.31
CA MET A 135 -15.36 5.98 -3.68
C MET A 135 -16.37 5.19 -4.52
N LEU A 136 -16.43 3.85 -4.34
CA LEU A 136 -17.39 2.98 -5.03
C LEU A 136 -18.85 3.19 -4.58
N ASP A 137 -19.06 3.76 -3.41
CA ASP A 137 -20.39 4.18 -2.95
C ASP A 137 -21.01 5.27 -3.85
N ARG A 138 -20.15 6.09 -4.48
CA ARG A 138 -20.60 7.23 -5.29
C ARG A 138 -20.25 7.13 -6.77
N TYR A 139 -19.16 6.48 -7.12
CA TYR A 139 -18.60 6.46 -8.46
C TYR A 139 -18.55 5.06 -9.06
N ALA A 140 -18.54 5.01 -10.39
CA ALA A 140 -18.24 3.79 -11.13
C ALA A 140 -16.81 3.29 -10.85
N VAL A 141 -16.53 2.03 -11.19
CA VAL A 141 -15.25 1.35 -10.88
C VAL A 141 -14.02 2.17 -11.31
N TRP A 142 -13.99 2.69 -12.54
CA TRP A 142 -12.81 3.40 -13.03
C TRP A 142 -12.53 4.71 -12.29
N PRO A 143 -13.49 5.64 -12.15
CA PRO A 143 -13.26 6.83 -11.33
C PRO A 143 -12.84 6.50 -9.90
N ALA A 144 -13.47 5.50 -9.26
CA ALA A 144 -13.12 5.10 -7.91
C ALA A 144 -11.67 4.57 -7.81
N VAL A 145 -11.26 3.72 -8.74
CA VAL A 145 -9.89 3.19 -8.82
C VAL A 145 -8.88 4.31 -9.06
N LEU A 146 -9.13 5.19 -10.03
CA LEU A 146 -8.20 6.27 -10.36
C LEU A 146 -8.05 7.28 -9.21
N MET A 147 -9.18 7.67 -8.58
CA MET A 147 -9.14 8.61 -7.46
C MET A 147 -8.43 8.01 -6.24
N SER A 148 -8.74 6.77 -5.86
CA SER A 148 -8.08 6.11 -4.73
C SER A 148 -6.58 5.90 -4.99
N SER A 149 -6.20 5.57 -6.23
CA SER A 149 -4.79 5.39 -6.62
C SER A 149 -4.04 6.73 -6.67
N ALA A 150 -4.65 7.78 -7.17
CA ALA A 150 -4.07 9.13 -7.18
C ALA A 150 -3.84 9.65 -5.75
N LEU A 151 -4.80 9.45 -4.85
CA LEU A 151 -4.66 9.82 -3.44
C LEU A 151 -3.59 8.97 -2.73
N PHE A 152 -3.44 7.71 -3.11
CA PHE A 152 -2.35 6.86 -2.63
C PHE A 152 -0.98 7.40 -3.07
N GLY A 153 -0.82 7.73 -4.34
CA GLY A 153 0.40 8.38 -4.83
C GLY A 153 0.66 9.74 -4.16
N LEU A 154 -0.38 10.57 -4.04
CA LEU A 154 -0.25 11.89 -3.41
C LEU A 154 0.22 11.80 -1.95
N ALA A 155 -0.25 10.80 -1.19
CA ALA A 155 0.22 10.56 0.18
C ALA A 155 1.75 10.35 0.23
N HIS A 156 2.35 9.73 -0.78
CA HIS A 156 3.80 9.50 -0.84
C HIS A 156 4.63 10.76 -1.05
N THR A 157 4.03 11.87 -1.55
CA THR A 157 4.75 13.15 -1.64
C THR A 157 5.21 13.67 -0.27
N ALA A 158 4.51 13.30 0.81
CA ALA A 158 4.88 13.64 2.18
C ALA A 158 6.26 13.07 2.58
N ASN A 159 6.75 12.03 1.90
CA ASN A 159 8.10 11.50 2.14
C ASN A 159 9.18 12.53 1.79
N GLY A 160 8.94 13.41 0.80
CA GLY A 160 9.84 14.50 0.46
C GLY A 160 10.03 15.51 1.60
N LEU A 161 8.99 15.73 2.41
CA LEU A 161 9.08 16.59 3.60
C LEU A 161 9.94 15.93 4.70
N ALA A 162 9.89 14.61 4.80
CA ALA A 162 10.65 13.86 5.81
C ALA A 162 12.10 13.65 5.42
N THR A 163 12.40 13.46 4.12
CA THR A 163 13.73 13.11 3.61
C THR A 163 14.51 14.31 3.06
N GLY A 164 13.81 15.40 2.70
CA GLY A 164 14.37 16.52 1.92
C GLY A 164 14.49 16.22 0.42
N ASP A 165 14.28 14.97 -0.02
CA ASP A 165 14.32 14.57 -1.43
C ASP A 165 12.94 14.70 -2.08
N VAL A 166 12.61 15.92 -2.53
CA VAL A 166 11.34 16.21 -3.21
C VAL A 166 11.25 15.48 -4.55
N SER A 167 12.36 15.38 -5.30
CA SER A 167 12.39 14.72 -6.61
C SER A 167 12.09 13.22 -6.47
N GLY A 168 12.77 12.54 -5.56
CA GLY A 168 12.52 11.12 -5.27
C GLY A 168 11.10 10.87 -4.78
N ALA A 169 10.55 11.75 -3.94
CA ALA A 169 9.17 11.65 -3.47
C ALA A 169 8.13 11.82 -4.60
N LEU A 170 8.38 12.70 -5.58
CA LEU A 170 7.53 12.84 -6.76
C LEU A 170 7.56 11.59 -7.65
N TRP A 171 8.76 11.02 -7.90
CA TRP A 171 8.87 9.74 -8.61
C TRP A 171 8.17 8.61 -7.87
N GLN A 172 8.32 8.54 -6.55
CA GLN A 172 7.61 7.58 -5.71
C GLN A 172 6.09 7.76 -5.80
N ALA A 173 5.59 9.00 -5.81
CA ALA A 173 4.17 9.30 -5.95
C ALA A 173 3.61 8.81 -7.29
N VAL A 174 4.32 9.01 -8.40
CA VAL A 174 3.95 8.48 -9.71
C VAL A 174 3.93 6.95 -9.68
N ALA A 175 4.98 6.31 -9.18
CA ALA A 175 5.07 4.86 -9.08
C ALA A 175 3.94 4.29 -8.21
N ALA A 176 3.67 4.89 -7.04
CA ALA A 176 2.60 4.49 -6.14
C ALA A 176 1.21 4.66 -6.77
N THR A 177 0.98 5.72 -7.56
CA THR A 177 -0.28 5.88 -8.32
C THR A 177 -0.48 4.73 -9.30
N LEU A 178 0.52 4.38 -10.09
CA LEU A 178 0.47 3.28 -11.06
C LEU A 178 0.28 1.93 -10.35
N GLN A 179 1.02 1.67 -9.29
CA GLN A 179 0.87 0.50 -8.43
C GLN A 179 -0.54 0.41 -7.84
N GLY A 180 -1.08 1.55 -7.43
CA GLY A 180 -2.43 1.70 -6.88
C GLY A 180 -3.51 1.16 -7.80
N VAL A 181 -3.41 1.42 -9.11
CA VAL A 181 -4.35 0.89 -10.12
C VAL A 181 -4.29 -0.64 -10.17
N GLY A 182 -3.09 -1.22 -10.20
CA GLY A 182 -2.91 -2.67 -10.20
C GLY A 182 -3.47 -3.33 -8.95
N TYR A 183 -3.15 -2.80 -7.78
CA TYR A 183 -3.59 -3.33 -6.49
C TYR A 183 -5.10 -3.20 -6.30
N ALA A 184 -5.70 -2.05 -6.66
CA ALA A 184 -7.15 -1.87 -6.63
C ALA A 184 -7.86 -2.87 -7.56
N ALA A 185 -7.32 -3.12 -8.76
CA ALA A 185 -7.88 -4.09 -9.70
C ALA A 185 -7.84 -5.52 -9.14
N ILE A 186 -6.71 -5.95 -8.57
CA ILE A 186 -6.58 -7.27 -7.97
C ILE A 186 -7.52 -7.39 -6.77
N ARG A 187 -7.59 -6.35 -5.89
CA ARG A 187 -8.52 -6.32 -4.76
C ARG A 187 -9.97 -6.51 -5.22
N LEU A 188 -10.40 -5.79 -6.25
CA LEU A 188 -11.78 -5.90 -6.77
C LEU A 188 -12.05 -7.30 -7.35
N ARG A 189 -11.09 -7.89 -8.03
CA ARG A 189 -11.21 -9.22 -8.63
C ARG A 189 -11.14 -10.36 -7.62
N THR A 190 -10.32 -10.22 -6.59
CA THR A 190 -10.20 -11.22 -5.50
C THR A 190 -11.25 -11.01 -4.40
N ARG A 191 -11.86 -9.82 -4.33
CA ARG A 191 -12.73 -9.36 -3.25
C ARG A 191 -12.03 -9.37 -1.88
N SER A 192 -10.69 -9.26 -1.88
CA SER A 192 -9.85 -9.37 -0.69
C SER A 192 -8.66 -8.41 -0.79
N ILE A 193 -8.27 -7.81 0.33
CA ILE A 193 -7.04 -7.02 0.44
C ILE A 193 -5.82 -7.91 0.75
N TRP A 194 -6.01 -9.09 1.30
CA TRP A 194 -4.93 -9.91 1.85
C TRP A 194 -3.86 -10.31 0.85
N PRO A 195 -4.19 -10.65 -0.41
CA PRO A 195 -3.16 -10.87 -1.43
C PRO A 195 -2.28 -9.64 -1.65
N MET A 196 -2.87 -8.43 -1.57
CA MET A 196 -2.10 -7.19 -1.75
C MET A 196 -1.31 -6.83 -0.50
N VAL A 197 -1.84 -7.07 0.70
CA VAL A 197 -1.06 -6.92 1.94
C VAL A 197 0.22 -7.76 1.88
N LEU A 198 0.11 -9.02 1.43
CA LEU A 198 1.29 -9.90 1.29
C LEU A 198 2.27 -9.37 0.24
N VAL A 199 1.79 -9.05 -0.95
CA VAL A 199 2.64 -8.59 -2.06
C VAL A 199 3.30 -7.25 -1.72
N HIS A 200 2.54 -6.31 -1.16
CA HIS A 200 3.02 -5.00 -0.78
C HIS A 200 4.11 -5.10 0.31
N GLY A 201 3.82 -5.83 1.39
CA GLY A 201 4.78 -6.00 2.48
C GLY A 201 6.07 -6.70 2.01
N LEU A 202 5.96 -7.70 1.12
CA LEU A 202 7.12 -8.38 0.56
C LEU A 202 7.93 -7.45 -0.38
N TRP A 203 7.23 -6.63 -1.19
CA TRP A 203 7.87 -5.64 -2.05
C TRP A 203 8.64 -4.60 -1.25
N ASP A 204 8.02 -4.00 -0.23
CA ASP A 204 8.66 -3.00 0.62
C ASP A 204 9.84 -3.60 1.40
N TYR A 205 9.66 -4.80 1.95
CA TYR A 205 10.73 -5.53 2.61
C TYR A 205 11.92 -5.76 1.68
N ALA A 206 11.67 -6.24 0.47
CA ALA A 206 12.72 -6.52 -0.50
C ALA A 206 13.42 -5.23 -0.98
N LEU A 207 12.64 -4.18 -1.27
CA LEU A 207 13.17 -2.90 -1.73
C LEU A 207 14.05 -2.24 -0.65
N VAL A 208 13.56 -2.14 0.60
CA VAL A 208 14.34 -1.57 1.70
C VAL A 208 15.59 -2.39 1.95
N THR A 209 15.49 -3.73 1.99
CA THR A 209 16.62 -4.61 2.21
C THR A 209 17.68 -4.47 1.11
N ALA A 210 17.28 -4.32 -0.14
CA ALA A 210 18.19 -4.13 -1.28
C ALA A 210 18.98 -2.81 -1.21
N THR A 211 18.44 -1.79 -0.52
CA THR A 211 19.08 -0.47 -0.41
C THR A 211 20.06 -0.35 0.74
N LEU A 212 19.95 -1.23 1.77
CA LEU A 212 20.73 -1.10 3.01
C LEU A 212 22.24 -1.43 2.87
N PRO A 213 22.67 -2.45 2.10
CA PRO A 213 24.08 -2.79 1.98
C PRO A 213 24.92 -1.79 1.19
N HIS A 214 24.27 -0.99 0.39
CA HIS A 214 24.91 -0.04 -0.52
C HIS A 214 24.28 1.34 -0.32
N PRO A 215 24.65 2.06 0.75
CA PRO A 215 24.34 3.48 0.83
C PRO A 215 24.87 4.12 -0.44
N ALA A 216 24.02 4.83 -1.18
CA ALA A 216 24.38 5.45 -2.46
C ALA A 216 25.67 6.27 -2.27
N GLU A 217 26.78 5.77 -2.79
CA GLU A 217 27.95 6.58 -3.03
C GLU A 217 27.50 7.65 -4.02
N ASP A 218 27.64 8.90 -3.70
CA ASP A 218 27.40 10.17 -4.42
C ASP A 218 26.81 10.16 -5.86
N GLY A 219 26.16 9.08 -6.29
CA GLY A 219 25.53 8.86 -7.58
C GLY A 219 24.00 8.79 -7.50
N ALA A 220 23.31 9.24 -8.52
CA ALA A 220 21.87 9.12 -8.64
C ALA A 220 21.44 7.64 -8.50
N SER A 221 20.63 7.33 -7.48
CA SER A 221 20.13 5.96 -7.28
C SER A 221 19.31 5.51 -8.49
N ILE A 222 19.63 4.34 -9.04
CA ILE A 222 18.87 3.70 -10.14
C ILE A 222 17.53 3.10 -9.65
N LEU A 223 17.35 2.95 -8.35
CA LEU A 223 16.19 2.31 -7.76
C LEU A 223 14.83 2.93 -8.12
N PRO A 224 14.66 4.27 -8.19
CA PRO A 224 13.40 4.86 -8.64
C PRO A 224 13.00 4.43 -10.05
N TYR A 225 13.97 4.26 -10.94
CA TYR A 225 13.74 3.81 -12.32
C TYR A 225 13.37 2.32 -12.36
N ILE A 226 14.06 1.48 -11.58
CA ILE A 226 13.70 0.06 -11.44
C ILE A 226 12.30 -0.09 -10.86
N ALA A 227 11.95 0.67 -9.83
CA ALA A 227 10.61 0.67 -9.25
C ALA A 227 9.55 1.07 -10.29
N LEU A 228 9.80 2.12 -11.09
CA LEU A 228 8.88 2.55 -12.15
C LEU A 228 8.71 1.46 -13.23
N LEU A 229 9.80 0.79 -13.63
CA LEU A 229 9.75 -0.32 -14.58
C LEU A 229 8.95 -1.51 -14.04
N ALA A 230 8.96 -1.76 -12.73
CA ALA A 230 8.16 -2.82 -12.11
C ALA A 230 6.68 -2.48 -12.02
N VAL A 231 6.32 -1.21 -11.74
CA VAL A 231 4.91 -0.83 -11.51
C VAL A 231 4.15 -0.55 -12.80
N LEU A 232 4.81 -0.19 -13.90
CA LEU A 232 4.14 0.03 -15.19
C LEU A 232 3.45 -1.23 -15.74
N PRO A 233 4.10 -2.40 -15.83
CA PRO A 233 3.44 -3.65 -16.19
C PRO A 233 2.29 -4.01 -15.25
N LEU A 234 2.43 -3.72 -13.94
CA LEU A 234 1.39 -3.95 -12.96
C LEU A 234 0.17 -3.04 -13.20
N CYS A 235 0.37 -1.77 -13.54
CA CYS A 235 -0.69 -0.87 -13.93
C CYS A 235 -1.44 -1.39 -15.17
N LEU A 236 -0.72 -1.77 -16.22
CA LEU A 236 -1.30 -2.32 -17.45
C LEU A 236 -2.07 -3.63 -17.17
N TYR A 237 -1.54 -4.47 -16.28
CA TYR A 237 -2.24 -5.66 -15.80
C TYR A 237 -3.53 -5.29 -15.07
N GLY A 238 -3.53 -4.27 -14.23
CA GLY A 238 -4.73 -3.74 -13.58
C GLY A 238 -5.78 -3.26 -14.57
N VAL A 239 -5.37 -2.55 -15.63
CA VAL A 239 -6.25 -2.14 -16.74
C VAL A 239 -6.86 -3.37 -17.41
N TYR A 240 -6.08 -4.40 -17.71
CA TYR A 240 -6.56 -5.65 -18.26
C TYR A 240 -7.57 -6.36 -17.35
N LEU A 241 -7.31 -6.40 -16.04
CA LEU A 241 -8.22 -7.00 -15.07
C LEU A 241 -9.57 -6.26 -14.95
N LEU A 242 -9.59 -4.97 -15.23
CA LEU A 242 -10.79 -4.12 -15.19
C LEU A 242 -11.42 -3.87 -16.58
N ARG A 243 -11.12 -4.70 -17.57
CA ARG A 243 -11.76 -4.60 -18.90
C ARG A 243 -13.29 -4.77 -18.80
N PRO A 244 -14.09 -4.29 -19.79
CA PRO A 244 -15.56 -4.20 -19.70
C PRO A 244 -16.25 -5.49 -19.25
N SER A 245 -15.85 -6.65 -19.80
CA SER A 245 -16.41 -7.97 -19.45
C SER A 245 -16.23 -8.35 -17.98
N GLN A 246 -15.18 -7.86 -17.34
CA GLN A 246 -14.87 -8.17 -15.94
C GLN A 246 -15.50 -7.16 -14.97
N ARG A 247 -15.70 -5.92 -15.40
CA ARG A 247 -16.42 -4.90 -14.61
C ARG A 247 -17.88 -5.28 -14.38
N ALA A 248 -18.52 -5.88 -15.37
CA ALA A 248 -19.89 -6.37 -15.23
C ALA A 248 -20.04 -7.35 -14.06
N VAL A 249 -19.06 -8.27 -13.91
CA VAL A 249 -19.03 -9.21 -12.77
C VAL A 249 -18.84 -8.47 -11.43
N ILE A 250 -17.98 -7.45 -11.40
CA ILE A 250 -17.76 -6.64 -10.18
C ILE A 250 -19.04 -5.93 -9.75
N TYR A 251 -19.77 -5.31 -10.69
CA TYR A 251 -21.03 -4.64 -10.40
C TYR A 251 -22.15 -5.57 -9.93
N GLN A 252 -22.23 -6.78 -10.48
CA GLN A 252 -23.20 -7.79 -10.02
C GLN A 252 -22.95 -8.25 -8.58
N LEU A 253 -21.70 -8.19 -8.13
CA LEU A 253 -21.30 -8.60 -6.79
C LEU A 253 -21.40 -7.49 -5.74
N GLN A 254 -21.65 -6.24 -6.17
CA GLN A 254 -21.80 -5.06 -5.29
C GLN A 254 -23.28 -4.74 -4.99
N ARG A 255 -24.21 -5.38 -5.70
CA ARG A 255 -25.67 -5.30 -5.45
C ARG A 255 -26.11 -6.38 -4.48
#